data_b48b24bd82d3911a7143360a1bd98fb5
#
_entry.id   b48b24bd82d3911a7143360a1bd98fb5
#
_cell.length_a   1.000
_cell.length_b   1.000
_cell.length_c   1.000
_cell.angle_alpha   90.00
_cell.angle_beta   90.00
_cell.angle_gamma   90.00
#
_symmetry.space_group_name_H-M   'P 1'
#
loop_
_entity.id
_entity.type
_entity.pdbx_description
1 polymer ?
#
loop_
_entity_poly.entity_id
_entity_poly.type
_entity_poly.pdbx_seq_one_letter_code
_entity_poly.pdbx_strand_id
1 'polypeptide(L)'
;MFDTAWIKKWQDAVNNNGPMSWIGKHFTADLLFGFGDKEYVVSFQQGKLAAATDSLGPETRYQLAIRGPAESWKKFCQPTPPPMYNDLWAMAHPLHGRVKLEGDQMVLWQNMRALMWALDRMREI
;
A
#
# COMPACT_ATOMS: atom_id res chain seq x y z
N MET A 1 10.81 -11.06 -2.93
CA MET A 1 10.15 -9.85 -2.44
C MET A 1 8.81 -9.70 -3.14
N PHE A 2 7.81 -9.20 -2.46
CA PHE A 2 6.42 -9.03 -2.95
C PHE A 2 5.68 -10.32 -3.27
N ASP A 3 6.11 -11.46 -2.77
CA ASP A 3 5.34 -12.69 -2.83
C ASP A 3 4.34 -12.76 -1.68
N THR A 4 3.55 -13.85 -1.61
CA THR A 4 2.55 -14.01 -0.55
C THR A 4 3.17 -14.03 0.84
N ALA A 5 4.38 -14.57 0.98
CA ALA A 5 5.08 -14.60 2.26
C ALA A 5 5.47 -13.17 2.69
N TRP A 6 5.92 -12.35 1.74
CA TRP A 6 6.24 -10.95 2.03
C TRP A 6 5.00 -10.15 2.42
N ILE A 7 3.89 -10.37 1.70
CA ILE A 7 2.61 -9.71 2.01
C ILE A 7 2.15 -10.09 3.42
N LYS A 8 2.33 -11.34 3.81
CA LYS A 8 1.99 -11.79 5.17
C LYS A 8 2.82 -11.07 6.24
N LYS A 9 4.11 -10.86 5.96
CA LYS A 9 4.98 -10.10 6.87
C LYS A 9 4.53 -8.65 6.98
N TRP A 10 4.14 -8.04 5.88
CA TRP A 10 3.59 -6.69 5.89
C TRP A 10 2.30 -6.62 6.70
N GLN A 11 1.40 -7.59 6.48
CA GLN A 11 0.17 -7.70 7.26
C GLN A 11 0.46 -7.76 8.76
N ASP A 12 1.40 -8.59 9.17
CA ASP A 12 1.77 -8.72 10.57
C ASP A 12 2.38 -7.41 11.11
N ALA A 13 3.22 -6.74 10.35
CA ALA A 13 3.82 -5.47 10.74
C ALA A 13 2.76 -4.38 10.95
N VAL A 14 1.77 -4.29 10.06
CA VAL A 14 0.67 -3.35 10.18
C VAL A 14 -0.18 -3.68 11.41
N ASN A 15 -0.55 -4.93 11.58
CA ASN A 15 -1.49 -5.35 12.61
C ASN A 15 -0.89 -5.32 14.02
N ASN A 16 0.42 -5.45 14.13
CA ASN A 16 1.13 -5.41 15.41
C ASN A 16 1.67 -4.03 15.77
N ASN A 17 1.44 -3.04 14.91
CA ASN A 17 1.89 -1.68 15.16
C ASN A 17 0.90 -0.94 16.06
N GLY A 18 1.34 -0.55 17.26
CA GLY A 18 0.48 0.14 18.23
C GLY A 18 -0.10 1.45 17.71
N PRO A 19 0.73 2.38 17.18
CA PRO A 19 0.22 3.63 16.62
C PRO A 19 -0.79 3.46 15.49
N MET A 20 -0.69 2.40 14.71
CA MET A 20 -1.62 2.13 13.61
C MET A 20 -3.05 1.95 14.11
N SER A 21 -3.25 1.39 15.29
CA SER A 21 -4.59 1.21 15.86
C SER A 21 -5.29 2.55 16.12
N TRP A 22 -4.52 3.59 16.36
CA TRP A 22 -5.02 4.96 16.55
C TRP A 22 -5.21 5.69 15.24
N ILE A 23 -4.15 5.73 14.44
CA ILE A 23 -4.10 6.48 13.20
C ILE A 23 -5.11 5.95 12.20
N GLY A 24 -5.27 4.64 12.16
CA GLY A 24 -6.13 3.96 11.22
C GLY A 24 -7.52 3.59 11.71
N LYS A 25 -7.95 4.04 12.89
CA LYS A 25 -9.21 3.58 13.48
C LYS A 25 -10.45 3.79 12.60
N HIS A 26 -10.39 4.75 11.68
CA HIS A 26 -11.46 5.03 10.71
C HIS A 26 -11.09 4.62 9.29
N PHE A 27 -9.94 3.97 9.10
CA PHE A 27 -9.46 3.57 7.79
C PHE A 27 -10.03 2.20 7.42
N THR A 28 -11.04 2.20 6.56
CA THR A 28 -11.65 0.99 6.01
C THR A 28 -11.73 1.17 4.50
N ALA A 29 -10.99 0.36 3.75
CA ALA A 29 -10.93 0.46 2.30
C ALA A 29 -10.35 -0.80 1.69
N ASP A 30 -10.74 -1.06 0.44
CA ASP A 30 -10.16 -2.11 -0.38
C ASP A 30 -9.27 -1.46 -1.42
N LEU A 31 -7.99 -1.77 -1.41
CA LEU A 31 -6.98 -1.18 -2.28
C LEU A 31 -6.28 -2.26 -3.09
N LEU A 32 -6.05 -1.98 -4.37
CA LEU A 32 -5.19 -2.84 -5.20
C LEU A 32 -3.77 -2.30 -5.16
N PHE A 33 -2.82 -3.17 -4.83
CA PHE A 33 -1.40 -2.87 -4.90
C PHE A 33 -0.77 -3.66 -6.03
N GLY A 34 -0.14 -2.95 -6.97
CA GLY A 34 0.61 -3.56 -8.07
C GLY A 34 2.10 -3.39 -7.85
N PHE A 35 2.79 -4.51 -7.65
CA PHE A 35 4.25 -4.56 -7.49
C PHE A 35 4.86 -5.19 -8.76
N GLY A 36 4.89 -4.40 -9.84
CA GLY A 36 5.27 -4.92 -11.14
C GLY A 36 4.17 -5.81 -11.71
N ASP A 37 4.48 -7.07 -11.97
CA ASP A 37 3.52 -8.04 -12.48
C ASP A 37 2.69 -8.75 -11.40
N LYS A 38 3.00 -8.50 -10.13
CA LYS A 38 2.27 -9.08 -8.99
C LYS A 38 1.26 -8.08 -8.45
N GLU A 39 0.00 -8.49 -8.38
CA GLU A 39 -1.08 -7.63 -7.90
C GLU A 39 -1.83 -8.29 -6.74
N TYR A 40 -2.19 -7.48 -5.76
CA TYR A 40 -2.95 -7.92 -4.59
C TYR A 40 -4.06 -6.93 -4.30
N VAL A 41 -5.24 -7.44 -3.93
CA VAL A 41 -6.26 -6.60 -3.31
C VAL A 41 -6.12 -6.76 -1.81
N VAL A 42 -5.92 -5.64 -1.14
CA VAL A 42 -5.67 -5.56 0.30
C VAL A 42 -6.85 -4.87 0.95
N SER A 43 -7.47 -5.54 1.90
CA SER A 43 -8.62 -4.99 2.63
C SER A 43 -8.18 -4.49 4.00
N PHE A 44 -8.37 -3.19 4.22
CA PHE A 44 -8.14 -2.56 5.51
C PHE A 44 -9.48 -2.39 6.23
N GLN A 45 -9.54 -2.78 7.48
CA GLN A 45 -10.73 -2.62 8.32
C GLN A 45 -10.32 -1.99 9.66
N GLN A 46 -10.75 -0.76 9.86
CA GLN A 46 -10.45 0.01 11.08
C GLN A 46 -8.94 0.03 11.39
N GLY A 47 -8.14 0.23 10.34
CA GLY A 47 -6.68 0.31 10.43
C GLY A 47 -5.96 -1.02 10.47
N LYS A 48 -6.68 -2.14 10.45
CA LYS A 48 -6.06 -3.47 10.37
C LYS A 48 -6.06 -3.97 8.94
N LEU A 49 -4.97 -4.59 8.54
CA LEU A 49 -4.90 -5.27 7.26
C LEU A 49 -5.57 -6.64 7.45
N ALA A 50 -6.88 -6.67 7.12
CA ALA A 50 -7.72 -7.83 7.42
C ALA A 50 -7.49 -8.99 6.45
N ALA A 51 -7.24 -8.67 5.17
CA ALA A 51 -7.05 -9.69 4.15
C ALA A 51 -6.22 -9.14 3.00
N ALA A 52 -5.51 -10.04 2.33
CA ALA A 52 -4.82 -9.73 1.08
C ALA A 52 -4.95 -10.94 0.16
N THR A 53 -5.37 -10.70 -1.09
CA THR A 53 -5.57 -11.78 -2.05
C THR A 53 -4.92 -11.46 -3.39
N ASP A 54 -4.29 -12.46 -3.99
CA ASP A 54 -3.76 -12.40 -5.36
C ASP A 54 -4.69 -13.07 -6.37
N SER A 55 -5.81 -13.64 -5.91
CA SER A 55 -6.81 -14.27 -6.77
C SER A 55 -7.73 -13.21 -7.35
N LEU A 56 -7.27 -12.53 -8.38
CA LEU A 56 -7.99 -11.44 -9.00
C LEU A 56 -8.73 -11.92 -10.23
N GLY A 57 -10.00 -11.55 -10.33
CA GLY A 57 -10.85 -11.86 -11.48
C GLY A 57 -11.66 -10.65 -11.92
N PRO A 58 -12.50 -10.81 -12.96
CA PRO A 58 -13.32 -9.71 -13.46
C PRO A 58 -14.27 -9.12 -12.41
N GLU A 59 -14.59 -9.91 -11.39
CA GLU A 59 -15.51 -9.51 -10.33
C GLU A 59 -14.80 -8.88 -9.13
N THR A 60 -13.48 -8.84 -9.15
CA THR A 60 -12.69 -8.26 -8.05
C THR A 60 -12.93 -6.77 -7.97
N ARG A 61 -13.26 -6.30 -6.77
CA ARG A 61 -13.56 -4.90 -6.52
C ARG A 61 -12.53 -4.26 -5.61
N TYR A 62 -12.17 -3.04 -5.93
CA TYR A 62 -11.29 -2.20 -5.11
C TYR A 62 -11.65 -0.74 -5.37
N GLN A 63 -11.37 0.12 -4.40
CA GLN A 63 -11.71 1.53 -4.48
C GLN A 63 -10.61 2.34 -5.16
N LEU A 64 -9.36 1.97 -4.93
CA LEU A 64 -8.19 2.67 -5.47
C LEU A 64 -7.11 1.65 -5.81
N ALA A 65 -6.49 1.82 -6.96
CA ALA A 65 -5.33 1.02 -7.37
C ALA A 65 -4.05 1.85 -7.25
N ILE A 66 -3.03 1.25 -6.65
CA ILE A 66 -1.70 1.85 -6.50
C ILE A 66 -0.73 0.90 -7.18
N ARG A 67 -0.37 1.22 -8.43
CA ARG A 67 0.46 0.36 -9.26
C ARG A 67 1.79 1.01 -9.60
N GLY A 68 2.85 0.25 -9.52
CA GLY A 68 4.17 0.69 -9.92
C GLY A 68 5.09 -0.46 -10.23
N PRO A 69 6.19 -0.22 -10.96
CA PRO A 69 7.20 -1.25 -11.19
C PRO A 69 7.75 -1.78 -9.87
N ALA A 70 8.14 -3.05 -9.86
CA ALA A 70 8.76 -3.64 -8.66
C ALA A 70 9.99 -2.84 -8.21
N GLU A 71 10.72 -2.28 -9.16
CA GLU A 71 11.88 -1.43 -8.89
C GLU A 71 11.54 -0.22 -8.02
N SER A 72 10.41 0.46 -8.30
CA SER A 72 9.96 1.60 -7.50
C SER A 72 9.67 1.19 -6.07
N TRP A 73 8.99 0.07 -5.89
CA TRP A 73 8.66 -0.43 -4.56
C TRP A 73 9.89 -0.89 -3.78
N LYS A 74 10.86 -1.51 -4.47
CA LYS A 74 12.13 -1.90 -3.83
C LYS A 74 12.87 -0.69 -3.28
N LYS A 75 12.90 0.40 -4.03
CA LYS A 75 13.52 1.65 -3.58
C LYS A 75 12.77 2.26 -2.41
N PHE A 76 11.44 2.25 -2.48
CA PHE A 76 10.60 2.74 -1.39
C PHE A 76 10.86 1.97 -0.09
N CYS A 77 11.07 0.67 -0.16
CA CYS A 77 11.23 -0.20 1.01
C CYS A 77 12.62 -0.14 1.64
N GLN A 78 13.56 0.62 1.09
CA GLN A 78 14.88 0.78 1.70
C GLN A 78 14.77 1.57 3.00
N PRO A 79 15.59 1.29 4.02
CA PRO A 79 15.58 2.06 5.28
C PRO A 79 15.77 3.54 5.06
N THR A 80 16.60 3.91 4.07
CA THR A 80 16.80 5.30 3.64
C THR A 80 16.50 5.35 2.15
N PRO A 81 15.24 5.63 1.75
CA PRO A 81 14.88 5.63 0.34
C PRO A 81 15.62 6.71 -0.44
N PRO A 82 15.94 6.46 -1.72
CA PRO A 82 16.48 7.51 -2.59
C PRO A 82 15.49 8.66 -2.74
N PRO A 83 15.95 9.85 -3.15
CA PRO A 83 15.05 10.97 -3.44
C PRO A 83 13.93 10.55 -4.39
N MET A 84 12.72 11.06 -4.16
CA MET A 84 11.49 10.77 -4.92
C MET A 84 10.86 9.40 -4.61
N TYR A 85 11.44 8.63 -3.71
CA TYR A 85 10.88 7.35 -3.25
C TYR A 85 10.57 7.37 -1.76
N ASN A 86 10.57 8.55 -1.14
CA ASN A 86 10.40 8.71 0.30
C ASN A 86 8.99 8.34 0.77
N ASP A 87 7.99 8.65 -0.04
CA ASP A 87 6.59 8.37 0.30
C ASP A 87 5.76 8.20 -0.98
N LEU A 88 4.50 7.81 -0.79
CA LEU A 88 3.57 7.61 -1.90
C LEU A 88 3.38 8.87 -2.74
N TRP A 89 3.33 10.02 -2.10
CA TRP A 89 3.15 11.31 -2.76
C TRP A 89 4.27 11.60 -3.74
N ALA A 90 5.52 11.39 -3.29
CA ALA A 90 6.69 11.61 -4.14
C ALA A 90 6.71 10.65 -5.32
N MET A 91 6.37 9.37 -5.09
CA MET A 91 6.34 8.37 -6.15
C MET A 91 5.22 8.60 -7.15
N ALA A 92 4.08 9.12 -6.71
CA ALA A 92 2.91 9.35 -7.54
C ALA A 92 2.96 10.68 -8.31
N HIS A 93 4.04 11.43 -8.20
CA HIS A 93 4.17 12.71 -8.86
C HIS A 93 3.97 12.58 -10.38
N PRO A 94 3.06 13.37 -10.99
CA PRO A 94 2.68 13.19 -12.40
C PRO A 94 3.83 13.25 -13.38
N LEU A 95 4.87 14.05 -13.11
CA LEU A 95 6.00 14.20 -14.00
C LEU A 95 6.92 12.99 -14.05
N HIS A 96 6.90 12.16 -13.01
CA HIS A 96 7.83 11.04 -12.89
C HIS A 96 7.19 9.67 -13.01
N GLY A 97 5.92 9.52 -12.66
CA GLY A 97 5.15 8.31 -12.90
C GLY A 97 5.72 7.03 -12.29
N ARG A 98 6.39 7.12 -11.15
CA ARG A 98 6.99 5.95 -10.49
C ARG A 98 5.94 5.01 -9.93
N VAL A 99 4.79 5.55 -9.56
CA VAL A 99 3.60 4.84 -9.12
C VAL A 99 2.41 5.55 -9.70
N LYS A 100 1.39 4.79 -10.13
CA LYS A 100 0.14 5.35 -10.64
C LYS A 100 -0.99 5.10 -9.66
N LEU A 101 -1.80 6.12 -9.46
CA LEU A 101 -3.01 6.06 -8.63
C LEU A 101 -4.22 6.08 -9.56
N GLU A 102 -5.05 5.04 -9.52
CA GLU A 102 -6.23 4.91 -10.38
C GLU A 102 -7.45 4.53 -9.53
N GLY A 103 -8.54 5.25 -9.71
CA GLY A 103 -9.80 4.97 -9.04
C GLY A 103 -10.26 6.11 -8.16
N ASP A 104 -10.84 5.80 -7.01
CA ASP A 104 -11.41 6.78 -6.11
C ASP A 104 -10.33 7.51 -5.31
N GLN A 105 -9.96 8.70 -5.79
CA GLN A 105 -8.94 9.53 -5.14
C GLN A 105 -9.38 10.04 -3.76
N MET A 106 -10.69 10.09 -3.49
CA MET A 106 -11.18 10.52 -2.17
C MET A 106 -10.76 9.56 -1.07
N VAL A 107 -10.67 8.27 -1.38
CA VAL A 107 -10.18 7.28 -0.42
C VAL A 107 -8.77 7.63 0.03
N LEU A 108 -7.92 8.03 -0.91
CA LEU A 108 -6.56 8.47 -0.61
C LEU A 108 -6.56 9.71 0.29
N TRP A 109 -7.29 10.75 -0.10
CA TRP A 109 -7.32 12.02 0.63
C TRP A 109 -7.87 11.87 2.04
N GLN A 110 -8.95 11.11 2.19
CA GLN A 110 -9.60 10.91 3.48
C GLN A 110 -8.76 10.06 4.44
N ASN A 111 -7.88 9.22 3.92
CA ASN A 111 -7.13 8.25 4.71
C ASN A 111 -5.61 8.37 4.52
N MET A 112 -5.15 9.52 4.06
CA MET A 112 -3.74 9.74 3.69
C MET A 112 -2.77 9.33 4.79
N ARG A 113 -3.02 9.80 6.00
CA ARG A 113 -2.12 9.53 7.13
C ARG A 113 -2.06 8.04 7.47
N ALA A 114 -3.23 7.39 7.51
CA ALA A 114 -3.31 5.97 7.83
C ALA A 114 -2.64 5.13 6.74
N LEU A 115 -2.91 5.47 5.47
CA LEU A 115 -2.33 4.75 4.35
C LEU A 115 -0.80 4.90 4.34
N MET A 116 -0.29 6.10 4.51
CA MET A 116 1.16 6.33 4.54
C MET A 116 1.82 5.60 5.71
N TRP A 117 1.16 5.57 6.86
CA TRP A 117 1.68 4.83 8.01
C TRP A 117 1.74 3.32 7.73
N ALA A 118 0.70 2.78 7.08
CA ALA A 118 0.67 1.37 6.70
C ALA A 118 1.78 1.04 5.69
N LEU A 119 2.01 1.92 4.71
CA LEU A 119 3.07 1.72 3.72
C LEU A 119 4.46 1.78 4.34
N ASP A 120 4.66 2.64 5.34
CA ASP A 120 5.96 2.72 6.03
C ASP A 120 6.31 1.42 6.74
N ARG A 121 5.31 0.60 7.10
CA ARG A 121 5.57 -0.71 7.72
C ARG A 121 6.26 -1.67 6.75
N MET A 122 6.17 -1.42 5.45
CA MET A 122 6.90 -2.22 4.46
C MET A 122 8.42 -2.14 4.64
N ARG A 123 8.92 -1.05 5.24
CA ARG A 123 10.36 -0.87 5.50
C ARG A 123 10.86 -1.68 6.69
N GLU A 124 9.96 -2.25 7.46
CA GLU A 124 10.29 -3.04 8.64
C GLU A 124 10.45 -4.53 8.34
N ILE A 125 10.19 -4.94 7.10
CA ILE A 125 10.16 -6.35 6.72
C ILE A 125 11.53 -6.85 6.29
#